data_a72e5abff08c069d4b6726b653b29987
#
_entry.id   a72e5abff08c069d4b6726b653b29987
#
_cell.length_a   1.000
_cell.length_b   1.000
_cell.length_c   1.000
_cell.angle_alpha   90.00
_cell.angle_beta   90.00
_cell.angle_gamma   90.00
#
_symmetry.space_group_name_H-M   'P 1'
#
loop_
_entity.id
_entity.type
_entity.pdbx_description
1 polymer ?
#
loop_
_entity_poly.entity_id
_entity_poly.type
_entity_poly.pdbx_seq_one_letter_code
_entity_poly.pdbx_strand_id
1 'polypeptide(L)'
;MLSKKSPLLIEYTIFLRDQQCLSESTIFIRRKFVEPFLSYLGNIAQPSELSQLSAKTIHDYILTTARPLHRASKKHLTSSIRSFLRFAHIKGYLKRDLIEAVPVIATWKLGSVPQSIPCEDIQKLLALPDRSTHIGRRDFVVLSLLISYGVRINQVIKLKLQDIRWQEGIICFTASKHGNALSFPLHGEIADALLAYIKNDRMEAEFQEVFLVTKGSIRPLNKNYNYHGNIKKYFLKAGIVSPIGSRVIRHAFATRLVNQNISIKTISDLLGHRYIDTTFIYTKVNVVKLRELEVAQFV
;
A
#
# COMPACT_ATOMS: atom_id res chain seq x y z
N MET A 1 0.57 -3.89 32.56
CA MET A 1 1.43 -2.72 32.80
C MET A 1 1.38 -1.82 31.60
N LEU A 2 0.72 -0.66 31.69
CA LEU A 2 0.73 0.38 30.65
C LEU A 2 2.15 0.94 30.56
N SER A 3 2.87 0.63 29.50
CA SER A 3 4.19 1.20 29.18
C SER A 3 4.08 2.73 29.20
N LYS A 4 4.73 3.39 30.17
CA LYS A 4 4.92 4.85 30.13
C LYS A 4 5.65 5.16 28.82
N LYS A 5 4.97 5.77 27.86
CA LYS A 5 5.56 6.15 26.58
C LYS A 5 6.77 7.02 26.84
N SER A 6 7.93 6.62 26.33
CA SER A 6 9.16 7.41 26.44
C SER A 6 8.92 8.85 25.99
N PRO A 7 9.35 9.88 26.77
CA PRO A 7 9.25 11.29 26.37
C PRO A 7 9.83 11.55 25.00
N LEU A 8 10.98 10.96 24.67
CA LEU A 8 11.62 11.04 23.36
C LEU A 8 10.72 10.50 22.23
N LEU A 9 9.93 9.44 22.47
CA LEU A 9 9.03 8.92 21.47
C LEU A 9 7.87 9.89 21.19
N ILE A 10 7.40 10.58 22.22
CA ILE A 10 6.34 11.59 22.09
C ILE A 10 6.86 12.77 21.28
N GLU A 11 8.01 13.34 21.65
CA GLU A 11 8.63 14.46 20.92
C GLU A 11 8.95 14.09 19.46
N TYR A 12 9.51 12.91 19.25
CA TYR A 12 9.77 12.41 17.90
C TYR A 12 8.48 12.30 17.07
N THR A 13 7.38 11.86 17.69
CA THR A 13 6.09 11.76 17.03
C THR A 13 5.56 13.12 16.60
N ILE A 14 5.68 14.13 17.47
CA ILE A 14 5.32 15.53 17.21
C ILE A 14 6.19 16.08 16.07
N PHE A 15 7.51 15.90 16.14
CA PHE A 15 8.43 16.30 15.09
C PHE A 15 8.07 15.72 13.71
N LEU A 16 7.72 14.42 13.64
CA LEU A 16 7.32 13.77 12.39
C LEU A 16 6.01 14.33 11.82
N ARG A 17 5.07 14.71 12.72
CA ARG A 17 3.78 15.24 12.32
C ARG A 17 3.87 16.70 11.91
N ASP A 18 4.43 17.53 12.76
CA ASP A 18 4.31 18.98 12.65
C ASP A 18 5.44 19.59 11.81
N GLN A 19 6.66 19.08 11.92
CA GLN A 19 7.80 19.61 11.17
C GLN A 19 8.07 18.86 9.86
N GLN A 20 7.82 17.55 9.82
CA GLN A 20 8.00 16.76 8.58
C GLN A 20 6.71 16.50 7.82
N CYS A 21 5.55 16.92 8.32
CA CYS A 21 4.23 16.75 7.69
C CYS A 21 3.97 15.34 7.19
N LEU A 22 4.45 14.31 7.92
CA LEU A 22 4.32 12.93 7.50
C LEU A 22 2.90 12.41 7.76
N SER A 23 2.46 11.50 6.91
CA SER A 23 1.16 10.84 7.12
C SER A 23 1.18 9.95 8.36
N GLU A 24 0.04 9.81 9.04
CA GLU A 24 -0.12 8.95 10.23
C GLU A 24 0.36 7.51 9.99
N SER A 25 0.16 6.97 8.77
CA SER A 25 0.67 5.63 8.43
C SER A 25 2.20 5.56 8.41
N THR A 26 2.87 6.62 7.97
CA THR A 26 4.33 6.70 8.00
C THR A 26 4.83 6.87 9.43
N ILE A 27 4.17 7.73 10.21
CA ILE A 27 4.46 7.93 11.63
C ILE A 27 4.30 6.62 12.39
N PHE A 28 3.21 5.87 12.16
CA PHE A 28 2.99 4.56 12.77
C PHE A 28 4.13 3.58 12.47
N ILE A 29 4.57 3.49 11.20
CA ILE A 29 5.69 2.60 10.83
C ILE A 29 6.99 3.04 11.51
N ARG A 30 7.28 4.33 11.54
CA ARG A 30 8.49 4.83 12.20
C ARG A 30 8.49 4.54 13.69
N ARG A 31 7.37 4.79 14.37
CA ARG A 31 7.21 4.48 15.78
C ARG A 31 7.38 3.00 16.08
N LYS A 32 6.76 2.14 15.27
CA LYS A 32 6.87 0.68 15.40
C LYS A 32 8.31 0.17 15.51
N PHE A 33 9.26 0.83 14.85
CA PHE A 33 10.68 0.44 14.89
C PHE A 33 11.50 1.26 15.87
N VAL A 34 11.11 2.50 16.17
CA VAL A 34 11.84 3.36 17.12
C VAL A 34 11.50 3.03 18.58
N GLU A 35 10.26 2.67 18.87
CA GLU A 35 9.85 2.33 20.25
C GLU A 35 10.63 1.14 20.81
N PRO A 36 10.81 0.00 20.12
CA PRO A 36 11.68 -1.09 20.57
C PRO A 36 13.16 -0.68 20.68
N PHE A 37 13.64 0.21 19.81
CA PHE A 37 15.00 0.73 19.89
C PHE A 37 15.21 1.55 21.18
N LEU A 38 14.29 2.44 21.51
CA LEU A 38 14.35 3.19 22.76
C LEU A 38 14.29 2.26 23.98
N SER A 39 13.47 1.21 23.92
CA SER A 39 13.42 0.20 24.98
C SER A 39 14.76 -0.55 25.13
N TYR A 40 15.44 -0.86 24.01
CA TYR A 40 16.75 -1.48 24.01
C TYR A 40 17.83 -0.56 24.63
N LEU A 41 17.76 0.73 24.39
CA LEU A 41 18.68 1.72 24.96
C LEU A 41 18.52 1.87 26.50
N GLY A 42 17.38 1.52 27.06
CA GLY A 42 17.13 1.63 28.50
C GLY A 42 17.34 3.04 29.03
N ASN A 43 18.22 3.20 30.00
CA ASN A 43 18.51 4.50 30.64
C ASN A 43 19.06 5.55 29.65
N ILE A 44 19.77 5.13 28.61
CA ILE A 44 20.28 6.03 27.56
C ILE A 44 19.13 6.69 26.77
N ALA A 45 17.94 6.10 26.77
CA ALA A 45 16.74 6.65 26.12
C ALA A 45 16.11 7.86 26.85
N GLN A 46 16.96 8.72 27.46
CA GLN A 46 16.60 9.99 28.03
C GLN A 46 17.29 11.12 27.26
N PRO A 47 16.68 12.32 27.12
CA PRO A 47 17.30 13.42 26.41
C PRO A 47 18.70 13.78 26.92
N SER A 48 18.92 13.76 28.24
CA SER A 48 20.21 14.05 28.90
C SER A 48 21.29 13.01 28.61
N GLU A 49 20.90 11.74 28.45
CA GLU A 49 21.83 10.61 28.36
C GLU A 49 22.07 10.16 26.92
N LEU A 50 21.25 10.61 25.97
CA LEU A 50 21.32 10.16 24.59
C LEU A 50 22.65 10.50 23.90
N SER A 51 23.39 11.48 24.43
CA SER A 51 24.75 11.83 23.99
C SER A 51 25.76 10.68 24.17
N GLN A 52 25.47 9.71 25.04
CA GLN A 52 26.30 8.50 25.26
C GLN A 52 26.07 7.41 24.20
N LEU A 53 25.09 7.59 23.31
CA LEU A 53 24.79 6.62 22.25
C LEU A 53 26.01 6.46 21.33
N SER A 54 26.46 5.22 21.16
CA SER A 54 27.59 4.89 20.30
C SER A 54 27.13 4.28 18.96
N ALA A 55 27.97 4.41 17.92
CA ALA A 55 27.77 3.74 16.65
C ALA A 55 27.68 2.21 16.79
N LYS A 56 28.48 1.64 17.71
CA LYS A 56 28.46 0.21 18.02
C LYS A 56 27.10 -0.24 18.55
N THR A 57 26.52 0.50 19.49
CA THR A 57 25.19 0.18 20.07
C THR A 57 24.10 0.17 18.98
N ILE A 58 24.14 1.13 18.06
CA ILE A 58 23.19 1.20 16.92
C ILE A 58 23.37 -0.01 16.01
N HIS A 59 24.61 -0.33 15.68
CA HIS A 59 24.94 -1.44 14.79
C HIS A 59 24.49 -2.79 15.37
N ASP A 60 24.82 -3.06 16.64
CA ASP A 60 24.47 -4.29 17.34
C ASP A 60 22.93 -4.47 17.42
N TYR A 61 22.18 -3.40 17.73
CA TYR A 61 20.72 -3.43 17.70
C TYR A 61 20.19 -3.79 16.32
N ILE A 62 20.68 -3.13 15.27
CA ILE A 62 20.20 -3.35 13.91
C ILE A 62 20.51 -4.77 13.45
N LEU A 63 21.71 -5.29 13.69
CA LEU A 63 22.09 -6.64 13.30
C LEU A 63 21.19 -7.68 13.96
N THR A 64 20.97 -7.55 15.26
CA THR A 64 20.13 -8.49 16.02
C THR A 64 18.66 -8.41 15.56
N THR A 65 18.10 -7.21 15.47
CA THR A 65 16.69 -7.01 15.14
C THR A 65 16.39 -7.32 13.67
N ALA A 66 17.35 -7.09 12.77
CA ALA A 66 17.13 -7.31 11.34
C ALA A 66 17.15 -8.80 10.94
N ARG A 67 17.78 -9.69 11.71
CA ARG A 67 17.91 -11.11 11.34
C ARG A 67 16.60 -11.76 10.90
N PRO A 68 15.52 -11.75 11.70
CA PRO A 68 14.27 -12.42 11.35
C PRO A 68 13.40 -11.65 10.34
N LEU A 69 13.80 -10.42 9.97
CA LEU A 69 12.95 -9.56 9.17
C LEU A 69 13.10 -9.81 7.66
N HIS A 70 11.98 -9.73 6.94
CA HIS A 70 12.01 -9.64 5.48
C HIS A 70 12.70 -8.37 5.00
N ARG A 71 13.25 -8.38 3.79
CA ARG A 71 14.01 -7.27 3.17
C ARG A 71 13.30 -5.92 3.25
N ALA A 72 11.98 -5.88 2.96
CA ALA A 72 11.18 -4.66 3.07
C ALA A 72 11.11 -4.12 4.50
N SER A 73 10.95 -5.00 5.49
CA SER A 73 10.93 -4.64 6.91
C SER A 73 12.31 -4.19 7.40
N LYS A 74 13.39 -4.79 6.91
CA LYS A 74 14.77 -4.31 7.17
C LYS A 74 14.95 -2.87 6.70
N LYS A 75 14.43 -2.53 5.51
CA LYS A 75 14.46 -1.16 5.00
C LYS A 75 13.66 -0.19 5.88
N HIS A 76 12.48 -0.61 6.36
CA HIS A 76 11.70 0.20 7.29
C HIS A 76 12.41 0.41 8.63
N LEU A 77 13.03 -0.63 9.19
CA LEU A 77 13.85 -0.54 10.40
C LEU A 77 14.95 0.51 10.23
N THR A 78 15.84 0.31 9.24
CA THR A 78 16.99 1.22 9.05
C THR A 78 16.58 2.65 8.73
N SER A 79 15.52 2.85 7.92
CA SER A 79 15.01 4.19 7.62
C SER A 79 14.38 4.87 8.83
N SER A 80 13.76 4.11 9.73
CA SER A 80 13.14 4.63 10.95
C SER A 80 14.20 5.04 11.96
N ILE A 81 15.24 4.21 12.15
CA ILE A 81 16.36 4.55 13.02
C ILE A 81 17.12 5.77 12.51
N ARG A 82 17.42 5.87 11.21
CA ARG A 82 18.02 7.10 10.63
C ARG A 82 17.19 8.34 10.88
N SER A 83 15.88 8.22 10.73
CA SER A 83 14.98 9.35 10.96
C SER A 83 14.98 9.79 12.42
N PHE A 84 15.05 8.85 13.36
CA PHE A 84 15.15 9.16 14.78
C PHE A 84 16.49 9.79 15.13
N LEU A 85 17.61 9.26 14.64
CA LEU A 85 18.94 9.83 14.86
C LEU A 85 19.04 11.27 14.31
N ARG A 86 18.47 11.51 13.13
CA ARG A 86 18.39 12.89 12.57
C ARG A 86 17.60 13.82 13.48
N PHE A 87 16.44 13.38 13.97
CA PHE A 87 15.66 14.12 14.95
C PHE A 87 16.49 14.42 16.20
N ALA A 88 17.12 13.43 16.78
CA ALA A 88 17.93 13.56 18.00
C ALA A 88 19.13 14.52 17.80
N HIS A 89 19.74 14.50 16.63
CA HIS A 89 20.82 15.41 16.27
C HIS A 89 20.32 16.87 16.10
N ILE A 90 19.19 17.06 15.39
CA ILE A 90 18.57 18.40 15.22
C ILE A 90 18.16 19.01 16.57
N LYS A 91 17.70 18.18 17.52
CA LYS A 91 17.33 18.62 18.87
C LYS A 91 18.53 18.83 19.80
N GLY A 92 19.74 18.53 19.34
CA GLY A 92 20.96 18.67 20.16
C GLY A 92 21.16 17.56 21.19
N TYR A 93 20.37 16.51 21.16
CA TYR A 93 20.53 15.36 22.07
C TYR A 93 21.73 14.48 21.69
N LEU A 94 22.18 14.53 20.44
CA LEU A 94 23.38 13.89 19.94
C LEU A 94 24.41 14.94 19.56
N LYS A 95 25.61 14.84 20.13
CA LYS A 95 26.75 15.73 19.80
C LYS A 95 27.36 15.42 18.42
N ARG A 96 27.17 14.21 17.91
CA ARG A 96 27.72 13.75 16.62
C ARG A 96 26.59 13.20 15.74
N ASP A 97 26.75 13.36 14.44
CA ASP A 97 25.87 12.68 13.49
C ASP A 97 26.19 11.18 13.48
N LEU A 98 25.23 10.36 13.90
CA LEU A 98 25.32 8.90 13.93
C LEU A 98 24.52 8.24 12.81
N ILE A 99 24.04 9.00 11.84
CA ILE A 99 23.20 8.47 10.73
C ILE A 99 23.98 7.45 9.91
N GLU A 100 25.27 7.66 9.71
CA GLU A 100 26.14 6.77 8.94
C GLU A 100 26.39 5.41 9.63
N ALA A 101 26.23 5.33 10.95
CA ALA A 101 26.28 4.05 11.68
C ALA A 101 25.15 3.08 11.29
N VAL A 102 24.09 3.58 10.63
CA VAL A 102 22.98 2.76 10.19
C VAL A 102 23.27 2.16 8.81
N PRO A 103 23.35 0.84 8.64
CA PRO A 103 23.70 0.20 7.37
C PRO A 103 22.66 0.47 6.28
N VAL A 104 23.12 0.65 5.05
CA VAL A 104 22.25 0.81 3.87
C VAL A 104 21.79 -0.57 3.39
N ILE A 105 20.48 -0.77 3.32
CA ILE A 105 19.92 -1.97 2.73
C ILE A 105 19.78 -1.74 1.22
N ALA A 106 20.68 -2.34 0.45
CA ALA A 106 20.63 -2.26 -1.01
C ALA A 106 19.32 -2.85 -1.54
N THR A 107 18.62 -2.07 -2.35
CA THR A 107 17.38 -2.52 -3.00
C THR A 107 17.48 -2.24 -4.50
N TRP A 108 17.43 -3.29 -5.29
CA TRP A 108 17.33 -3.17 -6.73
C TRP A 108 15.89 -2.81 -7.08
N LYS A 109 15.68 -1.63 -7.66
CA LYS A 109 14.33 -1.14 -8.03
C LYS A 109 13.61 -2.11 -8.98
N LEU A 110 14.35 -2.80 -9.83
CA LEU A 110 13.86 -3.74 -10.82
C LEU A 110 14.23 -5.21 -10.51
N GLY A 111 14.52 -5.54 -9.25
CA GLY A 111 15.06 -6.88 -8.87
C GLY A 111 14.08 -8.05 -9.01
N SER A 112 12.79 -7.81 -9.11
CA SER A 112 11.77 -8.87 -9.22
C SER A 112 10.85 -8.63 -10.41
N VAL A 113 10.42 -9.71 -11.06
CA VAL A 113 9.30 -9.67 -12.02
C VAL A 113 8.02 -9.38 -11.24
N PRO A 114 7.12 -8.53 -11.76
CA PRO A 114 5.81 -8.33 -11.14
C PRO A 114 5.06 -9.65 -11.02
N GLN A 115 4.64 -9.96 -9.81
CA GLN A 115 3.78 -11.12 -9.60
C GLN A 115 2.37 -10.79 -10.08
N SER A 116 1.90 -11.54 -11.06
CA SER A 116 0.57 -11.44 -11.64
C SER A 116 -0.17 -12.76 -11.43
N ILE A 117 -1.48 -12.73 -11.60
CA ILE A 117 -2.34 -13.91 -11.58
C ILE A 117 -2.98 -14.12 -12.94
N PRO A 118 -3.25 -15.37 -13.36
CA PRO A 118 -3.93 -15.71 -14.59
C PRO A 118 -5.34 -15.12 -14.68
N CYS A 119 -5.87 -15.00 -15.89
CA CYS A 119 -7.22 -14.47 -16.11
C CYS A 119 -8.29 -15.35 -15.46
N GLU A 120 -8.10 -16.67 -15.47
CA GLU A 120 -8.99 -17.63 -14.82
C GLU A 120 -9.12 -17.41 -13.31
N ASP A 121 -8.02 -17.07 -12.65
CA ASP A 121 -8.03 -16.75 -11.22
C ASP A 121 -8.73 -15.42 -10.94
N ILE A 122 -8.66 -14.45 -11.86
CA ILE A 122 -9.43 -13.21 -11.77
C ILE A 122 -10.94 -13.52 -11.85
N GLN A 123 -11.36 -14.41 -12.75
CA GLN A 123 -12.76 -14.82 -12.86
C GLN A 123 -13.24 -15.54 -11.60
N LYS A 124 -12.42 -16.45 -11.04
CA LYS A 124 -12.71 -17.08 -9.74
C LYS A 124 -12.91 -16.05 -8.64
N LEU A 125 -12.04 -15.04 -8.56
CA LEU A 125 -12.16 -13.97 -7.55
C LEU A 125 -13.47 -13.19 -7.69
N LEU A 126 -13.94 -12.90 -8.91
CA LEU A 126 -15.19 -12.19 -9.16
C LEU A 126 -16.44 -13.04 -8.84
N ALA A 127 -16.33 -14.35 -8.94
CA ALA A 127 -17.44 -15.27 -8.65
C ALA A 127 -17.66 -15.53 -7.15
N LEU A 128 -16.68 -15.23 -6.30
CA LEU A 128 -16.72 -15.57 -4.87
C LEU A 128 -17.63 -14.70 -3.98
N PRO A 129 -17.80 -13.39 -4.23
CA PRO A 129 -18.70 -12.59 -3.42
C PRO A 129 -20.15 -13.09 -3.52
N ASP A 130 -20.74 -13.43 -2.40
CA ASP A 130 -22.14 -13.86 -2.33
C ASP A 130 -23.08 -12.67 -2.60
N ARG A 131 -23.50 -12.55 -3.85
CA ARG A 131 -24.35 -11.47 -4.34
C ARG A 131 -25.78 -11.49 -3.79
N SER A 132 -26.17 -12.50 -3.02
CA SER A 132 -27.44 -12.51 -2.27
C SER A 132 -27.37 -11.57 -1.07
N THR A 133 -26.17 -11.29 -0.55
CA THR A 133 -25.94 -10.43 0.62
C THR A 133 -25.50 -9.01 0.23
N HIS A 134 -25.87 -8.01 1.03
CA HIS A 134 -25.43 -6.62 0.83
C HIS A 134 -23.90 -6.46 0.90
N ILE A 135 -23.22 -7.24 1.77
CA ILE A 135 -21.76 -7.25 1.86
C ILE A 135 -21.15 -7.84 0.59
N GLY A 136 -21.69 -8.94 0.10
CA GLY A 136 -21.19 -9.58 -1.10
C GLY A 136 -21.40 -8.73 -2.36
N ARG A 137 -22.54 -8.05 -2.50
CA ARG A 137 -22.76 -7.08 -3.60
C ARG A 137 -21.76 -5.93 -3.53
N ARG A 138 -21.52 -5.35 -2.34
CA ARG A 138 -20.48 -4.35 -2.14
C ARG A 138 -19.09 -4.86 -2.56
N ASP A 139 -18.71 -6.03 -2.07
CA ASP A 139 -17.40 -6.61 -2.31
C ASP A 139 -17.20 -7.00 -3.78
N PHE A 140 -18.26 -7.44 -4.46
CA PHE A 140 -18.28 -7.64 -5.91
C PHE A 140 -17.96 -6.35 -6.66
N VAL A 141 -18.63 -5.24 -6.34
CA VAL A 141 -18.37 -3.94 -6.97
C VAL A 141 -16.94 -3.48 -6.73
N VAL A 142 -16.44 -3.62 -5.51
CA VAL A 142 -15.05 -3.25 -5.18
C VAL A 142 -14.03 -4.07 -5.97
N LEU A 143 -14.23 -5.39 -6.07
CA LEU A 143 -13.36 -6.26 -6.88
C LEU A 143 -13.44 -5.92 -8.36
N SER A 144 -14.64 -5.66 -8.90
CA SER A 144 -14.84 -5.26 -10.29
C SER A 144 -14.08 -3.97 -10.62
N LEU A 145 -14.17 -2.95 -9.76
CA LEU A 145 -13.42 -1.70 -9.93
C LEU A 145 -11.90 -1.91 -9.92
N LEU A 146 -11.39 -2.75 -9.01
CA LEU A 146 -9.97 -3.06 -8.94
C LEU A 146 -9.46 -3.79 -10.19
N ILE A 147 -10.25 -4.73 -10.70
CA ILE A 147 -9.89 -5.58 -11.84
C ILE A 147 -9.98 -4.82 -13.15
N SER A 148 -11.04 -4.02 -13.33
CA SER A 148 -11.29 -3.33 -14.59
C SER A 148 -10.44 -2.09 -14.79
N TYR A 149 -10.12 -1.37 -13.70
CA TYR A 149 -9.38 -0.10 -13.79
C TYR A 149 -7.96 -0.18 -13.22
N GLY A 150 -7.58 -1.27 -12.56
CA GLY A 150 -6.25 -1.41 -11.98
C GLY A 150 -5.91 -0.37 -10.91
N VAL A 151 -6.89 0.35 -10.38
CA VAL A 151 -6.71 1.41 -9.37
C VAL A 151 -6.27 0.85 -8.03
N ARG A 152 -5.72 1.70 -7.17
CA ARG A 152 -5.33 1.28 -5.82
C ARG A 152 -6.56 1.12 -4.93
N ILE A 153 -6.58 0.11 -4.06
CA ILE A 153 -7.71 -0.14 -3.14
C ILE A 153 -8.11 1.11 -2.34
N ASN A 154 -7.14 1.93 -1.92
CA ASN A 154 -7.43 3.17 -1.20
C ASN A 154 -8.15 4.23 -2.08
N GLN A 155 -8.06 4.15 -3.40
CA GLN A 155 -8.83 5.02 -4.31
C GLN A 155 -10.26 4.51 -4.41
N VAL A 156 -10.46 3.20 -4.47
CA VAL A 156 -11.80 2.59 -4.49
C VAL A 156 -12.55 2.86 -3.19
N ILE A 157 -11.97 2.57 -2.03
CA ILE A 157 -12.68 2.75 -0.75
C ILE A 157 -12.94 4.21 -0.37
N LYS A 158 -12.29 5.15 -1.07
CA LYS A 158 -12.51 6.60 -0.90
C LYS A 158 -13.37 7.21 -1.98
N LEU A 159 -13.87 6.41 -2.91
CA LEU A 159 -14.75 6.86 -3.97
C LEU A 159 -15.98 7.52 -3.36
N LYS A 160 -16.34 8.71 -3.82
CA LYS A 160 -17.51 9.46 -3.38
C LYS A 160 -18.62 9.37 -4.42
N LEU A 161 -19.85 9.62 -4.00
CA LEU A 161 -21.01 9.63 -4.89
C LEU A 161 -20.85 10.62 -6.05
N GLN A 162 -20.30 11.80 -5.77
CA GLN A 162 -20.02 12.84 -6.78
C GLN A 162 -18.91 12.48 -7.77
N ASP A 163 -18.07 11.49 -7.45
CA ASP A 163 -16.99 11.02 -8.34
C ASP A 163 -17.55 10.13 -9.46
N ILE A 164 -18.82 9.71 -9.38
CA ILE A 164 -19.52 8.93 -10.39
C ILE A 164 -20.42 9.87 -11.19
N ARG A 165 -19.95 10.26 -12.35
CA ARG A 165 -20.65 11.19 -13.24
C ARG A 165 -21.54 10.40 -14.19
N TRP A 166 -22.72 10.02 -13.73
CA TRP A 166 -23.66 9.15 -14.44
C TRP A 166 -24.02 9.64 -15.83
N GLN A 167 -24.29 10.94 -15.99
CA GLN A 167 -24.69 11.55 -17.26
C GLN A 167 -23.55 11.56 -18.29
N GLU A 168 -22.31 11.71 -17.81
CA GLU A 168 -21.13 11.72 -18.66
C GLU A 168 -20.58 10.31 -18.92
N GLY A 169 -21.09 9.30 -18.21
CA GLY A 169 -20.56 7.94 -18.27
C GLY A 169 -19.11 7.83 -17.78
N ILE A 170 -18.72 8.61 -16.76
CA ILE A 170 -17.34 8.70 -16.27
C ILE A 170 -17.28 8.40 -14.78
N ILE A 171 -16.26 7.67 -14.37
CA ILE A 171 -15.86 7.44 -12.98
C ILE A 171 -14.51 8.07 -12.70
N CYS A 172 -14.43 8.88 -11.63
CA CYS A 172 -13.22 9.59 -11.24
C CYS A 172 -12.64 9.01 -9.95
N PHE A 173 -11.34 8.76 -9.91
CA PHE A 173 -10.64 8.34 -8.70
C PHE A 173 -9.70 9.44 -8.25
N THR A 174 -9.83 9.84 -6.98
CA THR A 174 -8.96 10.87 -6.39
C THR A 174 -7.50 10.48 -6.46
N ALA A 175 -6.63 11.48 -6.54
CA ALA A 175 -5.19 11.29 -6.53
C ALA A 175 -4.74 10.43 -5.33
N SER A 176 -3.90 9.44 -5.58
CA SER A 176 -3.20 8.77 -4.49
C SER A 176 -2.08 9.66 -3.95
N LYS A 177 -1.56 9.40 -2.75
CA LYS A 177 -0.52 10.21 -2.05
C LYS A 177 0.65 10.66 -2.92
N HIS A 178 0.95 9.92 -4.01
CA HIS A 178 2.08 10.17 -4.92
C HIS A 178 1.69 9.91 -6.39
N GLY A 179 0.44 10.16 -6.78
CA GLY A 179 -0.04 9.93 -8.13
C GLY A 179 -1.08 10.97 -8.55
N ASN A 180 -1.49 10.90 -9.79
CA ASN A 180 -2.50 11.76 -10.38
C ASN A 180 -3.93 11.25 -10.08
N ALA A 181 -4.92 12.14 -10.18
CA ALA A 181 -6.32 11.75 -10.30
C ALA A 181 -6.51 10.97 -11.61
N LEU A 182 -7.43 10.05 -11.62
CA LEU A 182 -7.71 9.18 -12.75
C LEU A 182 -9.18 9.27 -13.10
N SER A 183 -9.48 9.39 -14.39
CA SER A 183 -10.85 9.32 -14.91
C SER A 183 -10.93 8.21 -15.95
N PHE A 184 -11.97 7.41 -15.87
CA PHE A 184 -12.21 6.29 -16.77
C PHE A 184 -13.64 6.31 -17.27
N PRO A 185 -13.91 5.76 -18.48
CA PRO A 185 -15.27 5.44 -18.89
C PRO A 185 -15.90 4.47 -17.89
N LEU A 186 -17.12 4.73 -17.51
CA LEU A 186 -17.90 3.85 -16.65
C LEU A 186 -18.53 2.74 -17.51
N HIS A 187 -17.97 1.53 -17.45
CA HIS A 187 -18.50 0.38 -18.19
C HIS A 187 -19.90 -0.02 -17.69
N GLY A 188 -20.79 -0.41 -18.60
CA GLY A 188 -22.20 -0.70 -18.31
C GLY A 188 -22.40 -1.70 -17.17
N GLU A 189 -21.73 -2.87 -17.22
CA GLU A 189 -21.83 -3.87 -16.14
C GLU A 189 -21.39 -3.35 -14.77
N ILE A 190 -20.39 -2.48 -14.73
CA ILE A 190 -19.93 -1.86 -13.48
C ILE A 190 -20.90 -0.79 -13.05
N ALA A 191 -21.44 -0.01 -14.00
CA ALA A 191 -22.46 0.99 -13.74
C ALA A 191 -23.70 0.36 -13.09
N ASP A 192 -24.18 -0.74 -13.67
CA ASP A 192 -25.35 -1.47 -13.16
C ASP A 192 -25.10 -2.03 -11.75
N ALA A 193 -23.93 -2.65 -11.53
CA ALA A 193 -23.56 -3.17 -10.21
C ALA A 193 -23.41 -2.06 -9.16
N LEU A 194 -22.79 -0.93 -9.52
CA LEU A 194 -22.68 0.25 -8.68
C LEU A 194 -24.04 0.84 -8.33
N LEU A 195 -24.89 1.01 -9.34
CA LEU A 195 -26.21 1.58 -9.18
C LEU A 195 -27.09 0.69 -8.29
N ALA A 196 -27.05 -0.63 -8.53
CA ALA A 196 -27.76 -1.60 -7.71
C ALA A 196 -27.29 -1.56 -6.24
N TYR A 197 -25.98 -1.51 -6.01
CA TYR A 197 -25.43 -1.38 -4.66
C TYR A 197 -25.84 -0.06 -4.00
N ILE A 198 -25.73 1.07 -4.71
CA ILE A 198 -26.07 2.39 -4.14
C ILE A 198 -27.54 2.49 -3.80
N LYS A 199 -28.42 1.99 -4.67
CA LYS A 199 -29.88 2.07 -4.46
C LYS A 199 -30.40 1.11 -3.40
N ASN A 200 -29.87 -0.12 -3.35
CA ASN A 200 -30.48 -1.19 -2.58
C ASN A 200 -29.73 -1.54 -1.30
N ASP A 201 -28.42 -1.27 -1.23
CA ASP A 201 -27.55 -1.79 -0.17
C ASP A 201 -26.81 -0.70 0.60
N ARG A 202 -26.52 0.43 -0.06
CA ARG A 202 -25.87 1.54 0.62
C ARG A 202 -26.86 2.21 1.56
N MET A 203 -26.59 2.13 2.86
CA MET A 203 -27.41 2.78 3.87
C MET A 203 -27.39 4.30 3.69
N GLU A 204 -28.52 4.95 3.90
CA GLU A 204 -28.59 6.40 3.98
C GLU A 204 -27.73 6.90 5.15
N ALA A 205 -26.86 7.85 4.87
CA ALA A 205 -25.95 8.43 5.84
C ALA A 205 -25.43 9.77 5.31
N GLU A 206 -24.98 10.64 6.19
CA GLU A 206 -24.38 11.95 5.84
C GLU A 206 -23.05 11.81 5.07
N PHE A 207 -22.49 10.60 4.99
CA PHE A 207 -21.23 10.34 4.32
C PHE A 207 -21.36 10.37 2.80
N GLN A 208 -20.38 11.00 2.14
CA GLN A 208 -20.33 11.06 0.67
C GLN A 208 -19.66 9.83 0.05
N GLU A 209 -18.99 9.01 0.84
CA GLU A 209 -18.30 7.81 0.36
C GLU A 209 -19.31 6.78 -0.13
N VAL A 210 -19.02 6.15 -1.28
CA VAL A 210 -19.85 5.11 -1.87
C VAL A 210 -19.88 3.87 -0.96
N PHE A 211 -18.73 3.46 -0.45
CA PHE A 211 -18.62 2.22 0.30
C PHE A 211 -18.61 2.45 1.80
N LEU A 212 -19.62 1.90 2.49
CA LEU A 212 -19.78 2.04 3.92
C LEU A 212 -19.59 0.70 4.65
N VAL A 213 -19.21 0.79 5.92
CA VAL A 213 -19.27 -0.30 6.89
C VAL A 213 -20.67 -0.32 7.45
N THR A 214 -21.34 -1.46 7.37
CA THR A 214 -22.73 -1.65 7.82
C THR A 214 -22.84 -2.47 9.10
N LYS A 215 -21.73 -3.03 9.59
CA LYS A 215 -21.68 -3.77 10.86
C LYS A 215 -21.26 -2.82 11.99
N GLY A 216 -22.15 -2.60 12.93
CA GLY A 216 -21.96 -1.61 14.00
C GLY A 216 -22.41 -0.21 13.56
N SER A 217 -21.69 0.84 13.97
CA SER A 217 -21.99 2.21 13.51
C SER A 217 -21.65 2.37 12.03
N ILE A 218 -22.58 2.99 11.28
CA ILE A 218 -22.37 3.31 9.86
C ILE A 218 -21.22 4.29 9.75
N ARG A 219 -20.26 3.98 8.88
CA ARG A 219 -19.09 4.82 8.63
C ARG A 219 -18.44 4.46 7.30
N PRO A 220 -17.68 5.36 6.67
CA PRO A 220 -16.94 5.06 5.47
C PRO A 220 -15.94 3.89 5.66
N LEU A 221 -15.76 3.11 4.60
CA LEU A 221 -14.64 2.18 4.52
C LEU A 221 -13.35 3.00 4.54
N ASN A 222 -12.69 3.01 5.69
CA ASN A 222 -11.46 3.77 5.89
C ASN A 222 -10.28 2.85 6.18
N LYS A 223 -9.11 3.43 6.47
CA LYS A 223 -7.89 2.67 6.77
C LYS A 223 -8.01 1.76 8.00
N ASN A 224 -8.92 2.07 8.93
CA ASN A 224 -9.13 1.27 10.15
C ASN A 224 -9.97 0.02 9.87
N TYR A 225 -10.70 -0.01 8.76
CA TYR A 225 -11.35 -1.21 8.27
C TYR A 225 -10.38 -1.99 7.40
N ASN A 226 -9.95 -3.18 7.85
CA ASN A 226 -8.94 -3.98 7.18
C ASN A 226 -9.48 -4.61 5.88
N TYR A 227 -9.82 -3.76 4.89
CA TYR A 227 -10.32 -4.22 3.61
C TYR A 227 -9.27 -5.00 2.80
N HIS A 228 -7.98 -4.69 3.00
CA HIS A 228 -6.88 -5.50 2.46
C HIS A 228 -6.95 -6.96 2.93
N GLY A 229 -7.32 -7.18 4.19
CA GLY A 229 -7.55 -8.51 4.75
C GLY A 229 -8.73 -9.23 4.10
N ASN A 230 -9.80 -8.51 3.79
CA ASN A 230 -10.96 -9.08 3.09
C ASN A 230 -10.58 -9.55 1.68
N ILE A 231 -9.86 -8.74 0.91
CA ILE A 231 -9.36 -9.14 -0.40
C ILE A 231 -8.49 -10.41 -0.30
N LYS A 232 -7.58 -10.46 0.67
CA LYS A 232 -6.77 -11.67 0.89
C LYS A 232 -7.60 -12.91 1.17
N LYS A 233 -8.71 -12.78 1.93
CA LYS A 233 -9.62 -13.89 2.17
C LYS A 233 -10.26 -14.41 0.89
N TYR A 234 -10.61 -13.55 -0.06
CA TYR A 234 -11.12 -13.96 -1.37
C TYR A 234 -10.07 -14.75 -2.16
N PHE A 235 -8.80 -14.31 -2.15
CA PHE A 235 -7.71 -15.07 -2.77
C PHE A 235 -7.59 -16.48 -2.18
N LEU A 236 -7.59 -16.60 -0.86
CA LEU A 236 -7.50 -17.90 -0.18
C LEU A 236 -8.71 -18.78 -0.48
N LYS A 237 -9.93 -18.22 -0.52
CA LYS A 237 -11.14 -18.94 -0.91
C LYS A 237 -11.11 -19.40 -2.37
N ALA A 238 -10.45 -18.64 -3.26
CA ALA A 238 -10.22 -19.04 -4.64
C ALA A 238 -9.16 -20.14 -4.81
N GLY A 239 -8.52 -20.57 -3.71
CA GLY A 239 -7.39 -21.50 -3.76
C GLY A 239 -6.07 -20.86 -4.18
N ILE A 240 -5.99 -19.51 -4.23
CA ILE A 240 -4.79 -18.76 -4.63
C ILE A 240 -3.99 -18.46 -3.37
N VAL A 241 -2.89 -19.17 -3.17
CA VAL A 241 -2.06 -19.06 -1.96
C VAL A 241 -1.03 -17.93 -2.08
N SER A 242 -0.44 -17.74 -3.26
CA SER A 242 0.56 -16.70 -3.53
C SER A 242 0.71 -16.50 -5.05
N PRO A 243 0.84 -15.26 -5.52
CA PRO A 243 0.76 -13.99 -4.78
C PRO A 243 -0.68 -13.55 -4.45
N ILE A 244 -0.90 -12.82 -3.36
CA ILE A 244 -2.24 -12.42 -2.90
C ILE A 244 -2.35 -10.92 -2.57
N GLY A 245 -3.57 -10.38 -2.77
CA GLY A 245 -3.96 -9.03 -2.37
C GLY A 245 -4.16 -8.03 -3.52
N SER A 246 -4.68 -6.86 -3.21
CA SER A 246 -5.08 -5.85 -4.21
C SER A 246 -3.94 -5.36 -5.12
N ARG A 247 -2.69 -5.41 -4.65
CA ARG A 247 -1.53 -5.08 -5.50
C ARG A 247 -1.36 -6.08 -6.64
N VAL A 248 -1.62 -7.35 -6.39
CA VAL A 248 -1.53 -8.42 -7.40
C VAL A 248 -2.57 -8.23 -8.50
N ILE A 249 -3.80 -7.83 -8.14
CA ILE A 249 -4.85 -7.48 -9.10
C ILE A 249 -4.38 -6.34 -10.02
N ARG A 250 -3.78 -5.31 -9.44
CA ARG A 250 -3.23 -4.19 -10.21
C ARG A 250 -2.05 -4.60 -11.08
N HIS A 251 -1.20 -5.52 -10.62
CA HIS A 251 -0.13 -6.08 -11.46
C HIS A 251 -0.70 -6.91 -12.61
N ALA A 252 -1.76 -7.70 -12.37
CA ALA A 252 -2.44 -8.43 -13.43
C ALA A 252 -3.07 -7.50 -14.48
N PHE A 253 -3.70 -6.40 -14.06
CA PHE A 253 -4.20 -5.36 -14.97
C PHE A 253 -3.07 -4.79 -15.84
N ALA A 254 -1.95 -4.37 -15.24
CA ALA A 254 -0.81 -3.81 -15.98
C ALA A 254 -0.17 -4.84 -16.92
N THR A 255 0.00 -6.08 -16.48
CA THR A 255 0.53 -7.18 -17.31
C THR A 255 -0.36 -7.47 -18.50
N ARG A 256 -1.69 -7.44 -18.33
CA ARG A 256 -2.64 -7.59 -19.44
C ARG A 256 -2.46 -6.50 -20.50
N LEU A 257 -2.31 -5.25 -20.09
CA LEU A 257 -2.08 -4.13 -21.02
C LEU A 257 -0.73 -4.25 -21.76
N VAL A 258 0.33 -4.68 -21.06
CA VAL A 258 1.63 -4.97 -21.71
C VAL A 258 1.47 -6.08 -22.73
N ASN A 259 0.72 -7.14 -22.43
CA ASN A 259 0.46 -8.24 -23.36
C ASN A 259 -0.40 -7.82 -24.57
N GLN A 260 -1.14 -6.73 -24.46
CA GLN A 260 -1.88 -6.08 -25.55
C GLN A 260 -1.05 -5.04 -26.31
N ASN A 261 0.27 -4.99 -26.07
CA ASN A 261 1.21 -4.05 -26.68
C ASN A 261 0.91 -2.57 -26.41
N ILE A 262 0.21 -2.27 -25.31
CA ILE A 262 -0.01 -0.89 -24.87
C ILE A 262 1.31 -0.29 -24.37
N SER A 263 1.60 0.95 -24.77
CA SER A 263 2.85 1.62 -24.41
C SER A 263 3.02 1.75 -22.89
N ILE A 264 4.26 1.60 -22.39
CA ILE A 264 4.58 1.76 -20.96
C ILE A 264 4.17 3.14 -20.43
N LYS A 265 4.24 4.16 -21.27
CA LYS A 265 3.79 5.52 -20.92
C LYS A 265 2.28 5.51 -20.67
N THR A 266 1.49 4.98 -21.60
CA THR A 266 0.02 4.87 -21.45
C THR A 266 -0.35 4.07 -20.21
N ILE A 267 0.33 2.93 -19.96
CA ILE A 267 0.12 2.13 -18.75
C ILE A 267 0.46 2.94 -17.49
N SER A 268 1.53 3.74 -17.52
CA SER A 268 1.90 4.61 -16.39
C SER A 268 0.81 5.64 -16.09
N ASP A 269 0.24 6.24 -17.12
CA ASP A 269 -0.82 7.23 -17.01
C ASP A 269 -2.12 6.58 -16.49
N LEU A 270 -2.53 5.44 -17.04
CA LEU A 270 -3.70 4.68 -16.57
C LEU A 270 -3.55 4.21 -15.11
N LEU A 271 -2.35 3.88 -14.68
CA LEU A 271 -2.08 3.53 -13.30
C LEU A 271 -1.92 4.76 -12.38
N GLY A 272 -1.83 5.98 -12.91
CA GLY A 272 -1.57 7.19 -12.13
C GLY A 272 -0.23 7.13 -11.40
N HIS A 273 0.83 6.70 -12.07
CA HIS A 273 2.18 6.74 -11.55
C HIS A 273 2.77 8.15 -11.74
N ARG A 274 3.29 8.73 -10.66
CA ARG A 274 3.99 10.02 -10.73
C ARG A 274 5.29 9.95 -11.54
N TYR A 275 5.95 8.78 -11.47
CA TYR A 275 7.22 8.52 -12.17
C TYR A 275 7.07 7.28 -13.01
N ILE A 276 7.42 7.37 -14.28
CA ILE A 276 7.35 6.27 -15.24
C ILE A 276 8.22 5.08 -14.83
N ASP A 277 9.33 5.34 -14.12
CA ASP A 277 10.22 4.31 -13.56
C ASP A 277 9.48 3.26 -12.75
N THR A 278 8.36 3.63 -12.12
CA THR A 278 7.51 2.69 -11.36
C THR A 278 6.84 1.67 -12.28
N THR A 279 6.67 2.02 -13.56
CA THR A 279 6.00 1.19 -14.57
C THR A 279 7.00 0.32 -15.31
N PHE A 280 8.28 0.69 -15.38
CA PHE A 280 9.32 -0.12 -16.02
C PHE A 280 9.49 -1.54 -15.45
N ILE A 281 8.97 -1.79 -14.23
CA ILE A 281 8.93 -3.15 -13.69
C ILE A 281 8.18 -4.13 -14.61
N TYR A 282 7.22 -3.64 -15.40
CA TYR A 282 6.41 -4.46 -16.32
C TYR A 282 7.11 -4.78 -17.65
N THR A 283 8.17 -4.06 -18.03
CA THR A 283 8.95 -4.40 -19.23
C THR A 283 9.59 -5.78 -19.12
N LYS A 284 9.85 -6.25 -17.91
CA LYS A 284 10.39 -7.60 -17.66
C LYS A 284 9.42 -8.72 -18.05
N VAL A 285 8.14 -8.45 -18.09
CA VAL A 285 7.13 -9.44 -18.52
C VAL A 285 7.32 -9.77 -20.00
N ASN A 286 7.61 -8.75 -20.84
CA ASN A 286 7.90 -8.94 -22.27
C ASN A 286 9.20 -9.72 -22.51
N VAL A 287 10.24 -9.47 -21.70
CA VAL A 287 11.53 -10.18 -21.85
C VAL A 287 11.39 -11.67 -21.54
N VAL A 288 10.56 -12.05 -20.56
CA VAL A 288 10.29 -13.47 -20.28
C VAL A 288 9.58 -14.12 -21.47
N LYS A 289 8.56 -13.48 -22.03
CA LYS A 289 7.88 -13.97 -23.24
C LYS A 289 8.79 -14.06 -24.47
N LEU A 290 9.67 -13.10 -24.68
CA LEU A 290 10.64 -13.14 -25.78
C LEU A 290 11.59 -14.34 -25.64
N ARG A 291 12.02 -14.66 -24.43
CA ARG A 291 12.86 -15.85 -24.20
C ARG A 291 12.11 -17.16 -24.47
N GLU A 292 10.81 -17.24 -24.14
CA GLU A 292 9.98 -18.40 -24.46
C GLU A 292 9.80 -18.58 -25.99
N LEU A 293 9.69 -17.45 -26.74
CA LEU A 293 9.58 -17.46 -28.19
C LEU A 293 10.91 -17.84 -28.88
N GLU A 294 12.06 -17.38 -28.37
CA GLU A 294 13.37 -17.75 -28.89
C GLU A 294 13.66 -19.25 -28.73
N VAL A 295 13.29 -19.84 -27.62
CA VAL A 295 13.45 -21.29 -27.38
C VAL A 295 12.53 -22.12 -28.29
N ALA A 296 11.32 -21.65 -28.60
CA ALA A 296 10.40 -22.35 -29.48
C ALA A 296 10.78 -22.30 -30.98
N GLN A 297 11.67 -21.39 -31.42
CA GLN A 297 12.15 -21.29 -32.79
C GLN A 297 13.42 -22.10 -33.09
N PHE A 298 14.05 -22.67 -32.03
CA PHE A 298 15.30 -23.45 -32.19
C PHE A 298 15.13 -24.94 -31.80
N VAL A 299 13.89 -25.41 -31.68
CA VAL A 299 13.54 -26.83 -31.56
C VAL A 299 12.62 -27.21 -32.73
#